data_d30cd0fadb025dcbe174285326877b70
#
_entry.id   d30cd0fadb025dcbe174285326877b70
#
_cell.length_a   1.000
_cell.length_b   1.000
_cell.length_c   1.000
_cell.angle_alpha   90.00
_cell.angle_beta   90.00
_cell.angle_gamma   90.00
#
_symmetry.space_group_name_H-M   'P 1'
#
loop_
_entity.id
_entity.type
_entity.pdbx_description
1 polymer ?
#
loop_
_entity_poly.entity_id
_entity_poly.type
_entity_poly.pdbx_seq_one_letter_code
_entity_poly.pdbx_strand_id
1 'polypeptide(L)'
;LYRAIRPNLDEGTSGRSFPYGVAGQHRRRAGVSALTSESRLVDSFETRITGIDSVDLDKLHTLSMSVAWPHRREDWQFLREFGQGIAAIDEIGRILGSAMWFPYDDRFATIGMVITSPRLQANGAGQWLMGHALDQVAGRNLGLNATRAARRLYLSLNFVREAPVFQCQGEAIAPPDVELPAGAAIRPVEAEDLEAIAELDRVAFGTDRTPLLARLMTNSKGVLLVRGGRIEAFSLCRRFGRGHVVGPVVAVSDADAIAVVHPHALEHAGSFLRLDTREKVGIFADFLSRCGLAVFDFVTTMSLGDPWLPSPGGQVGHRPKTYALVSQALG
;
A
#
# COMPACT_ATOMS: atom_id res chain seq x y z
N LEU A 1 12.30 44.79 2.38
CA LEU A 1 13.06 45.24 1.19
C LEU A 1 13.45 44.02 0.36
N TYR A 2 12.61 43.56 -0.58
CA TYR A 2 12.99 43.04 -1.87
C TYR A 2 11.81 43.14 -2.84
N ARG A 3 12.03 43.79 -3.95
CA ARG A 3 11.07 44.20 -4.97
C ARG A 3 10.68 43.05 -5.89
N ALA A 4 9.39 43.00 -6.21
CA ALA A 4 8.80 42.19 -7.26
C ALA A 4 9.29 42.67 -8.66
N ILE A 5 9.55 41.69 -9.55
CA ILE A 5 9.64 41.92 -11.00
C ILE A 5 8.70 40.90 -11.66
N ARG A 6 7.65 41.40 -12.32
CA ARG A 6 6.85 40.69 -13.33
C ARG A 6 7.42 40.95 -14.70
N PRO A 7 7.35 40.02 -15.63
CA PRO A 7 7.32 40.38 -17.05
C PRO A 7 5.97 40.11 -17.70
N ASN A 8 5.67 40.98 -18.64
CA ASN A 8 4.46 41.18 -19.44
C ASN A 8 4.10 39.99 -20.33
N LEU A 9 2.78 39.88 -20.54
CA LEU A 9 2.13 39.19 -21.65
C LEU A 9 2.30 39.99 -22.94
N ASP A 10 2.60 39.32 -24.05
CA ASP A 10 2.27 39.81 -25.37
C ASP A 10 1.68 38.72 -26.25
N GLU A 11 0.55 39.06 -26.87
CA GLU A 11 -0.26 38.24 -27.75
C GLU A 11 0.36 38.19 -29.17
N GLY A 12 0.20 37.01 -29.82
CA GLY A 12 0.58 36.86 -31.24
C GLY A 12 0.03 35.58 -31.86
N THR A 13 -1.11 35.71 -32.49
CA THR A 13 -1.82 34.75 -33.35
C THR A 13 -0.98 34.28 -34.55
N SER A 14 -0.99 32.98 -34.85
CA SER A 14 -1.35 32.47 -36.21
C SER A 14 -1.30 30.93 -36.29
N GLY A 15 -2.37 30.36 -36.79
CA GLY A 15 -2.54 28.91 -36.96
C GLY A 15 -1.72 28.38 -38.13
N ARG A 16 -1.29 27.11 -37.95
CA ARG A 16 -1.02 26.16 -39.04
C ARG A 16 -1.30 24.73 -38.53
N SER A 17 -2.29 24.14 -39.17
CA SER A 17 -2.60 22.71 -39.10
C SER A 17 -1.48 21.89 -39.74
N PHE A 18 -1.07 20.82 -39.08
CA PHE A 18 -0.28 19.74 -39.69
C PHE A 18 -0.98 18.40 -39.52
N PRO A 19 -0.92 17.50 -40.53
CA PRO A 19 -1.73 16.29 -40.57
C PRO A 19 -1.12 15.18 -39.71
N TYR A 20 -2.01 14.39 -39.11
CA TYR A 20 -1.66 13.17 -38.39
C TYR A 20 -1.07 12.13 -39.38
N GLY A 21 0.19 11.82 -39.21
CA GLY A 21 0.87 10.69 -39.85
C GLY A 21 0.98 9.51 -38.87
N VAL A 22 0.36 8.40 -39.24
CA VAL A 22 0.42 7.09 -38.55
C VAL A 22 1.84 6.52 -38.72
N ALA A 23 2.67 6.61 -37.67
CA ALA A 23 3.92 5.85 -37.58
C ALA A 23 4.31 5.65 -36.12
N GLY A 24 3.80 4.61 -35.47
CA GLY A 24 4.08 4.33 -34.06
C GLY A 24 3.90 2.88 -33.61
N GLN A 25 3.82 1.91 -34.51
CA GLN A 25 3.54 0.51 -34.11
C GLN A 25 4.73 -0.46 -34.10
N HIS A 26 5.94 -0.05 -34.50
CA HIS A 26 7.06 -0.99 -34.62
C HIS A 26 8.16 -0.90 -33.55
N ARG A 27 8.10 0.07 -32.61
CA ARG A 27 9.11 0.15 -31.52
C ARG A 27 8.73 -0.52 -30.20
N ARG A 28 7.47 -0.98 -30.03
CA ARG A 28 7.00 -1.61 -28.77
C ARG A 28 7.35 -3.09 -28.63
N ARG A 29 7.64 -3.82 -29.71
CA ARG A 29 7.89 -5.28 -29.65
C ARG A 29 9.29 -5.70 -29.20
N ALA A 30 10.31 -4.89 -29.40
CA ALA A 30 11.68 -5.26 -29.02
C ALA A 30 12.00 -5.00 -27.54
N GLY A 31 11.30 -4.07 -26.87
CA GLY A 31 11.50 -3.76 -25.44
C GLY A 31 10.79 -4.72 -24.48
N VAL A 32 9.63 -5.26 -24.88
CA VAL A 32 8.80 -6.13 -24.02
C VAL A 32 9.44 -7.50 -23.85
N SER A 33 10.05 -8.06 -24.90
CA SER A 33 10.70 -9.39 -24.85
C SER A 33 11.91 -9.46 -23.90
N ALA A 34 12.58 -8.33 -23.64
CA ALA A 34 13.72 -8.29 -22.73
C ALA A 34 13.30 -8.12 -21.26
N LEU A 35 12.06 -7.63 -21.00
CA LEU A 35 11.51 -7.43 -19.65
C LEU A 35 10.93 -8.70 -19.05
N THR A 36 10.59 -9.69 -19.89
CA THR A 36 9.90 -10.92 -19.48
C THR A 36 10.70 -12.19 -19.74
N SER A 37 12.01 -12.08 -20.02
CA SER A 37 12.87 -13.27 -20.12
C SER A 37 12.96 -14.00 -18.77
N GLU A 38 12.81 -15.33 -18.78
CA GLU A 38 12.82 -16.18 -17.58
C GLU A 38 14.17 -16.18 -16.84
N SER A 39 15.26 -15.83 -17.52
CA SER A 39 16.59 -15.72 -16.93
C SER A 39 17.35 -14.48 -17.39
N ARG A 40 18.30 -14.05 -16.56
CA ARG A 40 19.16 -12.90 -16.81
C ARG A 40 20.54 -13.10 -16.17
N LEU A 41 21.60 -12.64 -16.84
CA LEU A 41 22.93 -12.56 -16.26
C LEU A 41 23.05 -11.34 -15.34
N VAL A 42 23.46 -11.57 -14.10
CA VAL A 42 23.77 -10.54 -13.10
C VAL A 42 25.14 -10.85 -12.49
N ASP A 43 26.10 -9.95 -12.63
CA ASP A 43 27.47 -10.11 -12.15
C ASP A 43 28.11 -11.47 -12.52
N SER A 44 27.91 -11.91 -13.77
CA SER A 44 28.37 -13.21 -14.30
C SER A 44 27.64 -14.45 -13.77
N PHE A 45 26.58 -14.30 -12.96
CA PHE A 45 25.73 -15.41 -12.52
C PHE A 45 24.39 -15.37 -13.25
N GLU A 46 23.92 -16.54 -13.67
CA GLU A 46 22.60 -16.66 -14.23
C GLU A 46 21.56 -16.53 -13.09
N THR A 47 20.63 -15.58 -13.25
CA THR A 47 19.53 -15.36 -12.34
C THR A 47 18.24 -15.72 -13.05
N ARG A 48 17.44 -16.61 -12.47
CA ARG A 48 16.16 -17.06 -13.03
C ARG A 48 14.98 -16.69 -12.18
N ILE A 49 13.80 -16.61 -12.80
CA ILE A 49 12.52 -16.41 -12.10
C ILE A 49 11.97 -17.75 -11.65
N THR A 50 11.39 -17.75 -10.44
CA THR A 50 10.58 -18.85 -9.90
C THR A 50 9.33 -18.31 -9.24
N GLY A 51 8.28 -19.13 -9.09
CA GLY A 51 7.09 -18.77 -8.33
C GLY A 51 7.41 -18.53 -6.86
N ILE A 52 6.84 -17.49 -6.28
CA ILE A 52 7.09 -17.10 -4.87
C ILE A 52 6.71 -18.21 -3.89
N ASP A 53 5.72 -19.06 -4.24
CA ASP A 53 5.22 -20.14 -3.40
C ASP A 53 6.21 -21.31 -3.27
N SER A 54 7.12 -21.47 -4.23
CA SER A 54 8.18 -22.47 -4.19
C SER A 54 9.38 -22.06 -3.32
N VAL A 55 9.41 -20.81 -2.85
CA VAL A 55 10.52 -20.25 -2.08
C VAL A 55 10.31 -20.48 -0.58
N ASP A 56 11.37 -20.88 0.10
CA ASP A 56 11.35 -21.01 1.56
C ASP A 56 11.11 -19.65 2.24
N LEU A 57 10.26 -19.62 3.26
CA LEU A 57 9.88 -18.41 3.99
C LEU A 57 11.07 -17.76 4.71
N ASP A 58 12.06 -18.53 5.17
CA ASP A 58 13.27 -17.97 5.80
C ASP A 58 14.12 -17.20 4.78
N LYS A 59 14.17 -17.67 3.54
CA LYS A 59 14.85 -16.95 2.46
C LYS A 59 14.14 -15.64 2.10
N LEU A 60 12.80 -15.63 2.07
CA LEU A 60 12.01 -14.42 1.86
C LEU A 60 12.15 -13.44 3.03
N HIS A 61 12.13 -13.95 4.28
CA HIS A 61 12.45 -13.13 5.45
C HIS A 61 13.83 -12.49 5.32
N THR A 62 14.86 -13.29 4.98
CA THR A 62 16.22 -12.80 4.78
C THR A 62 16.29 -11.73 3.69
N LEU A 63 15.56 -11.89 2.58
CA LEU A 63 15.47 -10.90 1.52
C LEU A 63 14.89 -9.58 2.05
N SER A 64 13.77 -9.62 2.77
CA SER A 64 13.16 -8.40 3.32
C SER A 64 14.05 -7.72 4.37
N MET A 65 14.75 -8.49 5.20
CA MET A 65 15.73 -7.95 6.15
C MET A 65 16.91 -7.26 5.46
N SER A 66 17.33 -7.73 4.28
CA SER A 66 18.43 -7.12 3.51
C SER A 66 18.16 -5.69 3.06
N VAL A 67 16.89 -5.27 3.05
CA VAL A 67 16.42 -3.92 2.72
C VAL A 67 15.78 -3.22 3.93
N ALA A 68 16.06 -3.71 5.13
CA ALA A 68 15.55 -3.19 6.41
C ALA A 68 14.01 -3.24 6.53
N TRP A 69 13.35 -4.17 5.86
CA TRP A 69 11.92 -4.42 6.01
C TRP A 69 11.72 -5.61 6.97
N PRO A 70 11.19 -5.40 8.18
CA PRO A 70 11.15 -6.42 9.24
C PRO A 70 9.96 -7.38 9.09
N HIS A 71 9.66 -7.84 7.86
CA HIS A 71 8.62 -8.83 7.63
C HIS A 71 9.07 -10.18 8.21
N ARG A 72 8.22 -10.79 9.02
CA ARG A 72 8.42 -12.13 9.57
C ARG A 72 8.02 -13.19 8.54
N ARG A 73 8.32 -14.45 8.83
CA ARG A 73 7.86 -15.60 8.00
C ARG A 73 6.33 -15.62 7.88
N GLU A 74 5.63 -15.37 9.00
CA GLU A 74 4.16 -15.34 9.05
C GLU A 74 3.59 -14.17 8.25
N ASP A 75 4.29 -13.03 8.19
CA ASP A 75 3.88 -11.89 7.36
C ASP A 75 4.00 -12.22 5.86
N TRP A 76 5.06 -12.94 5.45
CA TRP A 76 5.21 -13.46 4.09
C TRP A 76 4.17 -14.53 3.77
N GLN A 77 3.92 -15.47 4.70
CA GLN A 77 2.89 -16.49 4.53
C GLN A 77 1.51 -15.88 4.34
N PHE A 78 1.16 -14.87 5.17
CA PHE A 78 -0.09 -14.14 5.04
C PHE A 78 -0.24 -13.48 3.66
N LEU A 79 0.83 -12.85 3.12
CA LEU A 79 0.78 -12.25 1.79
C LEU A 79 0.58 -13.29 0.69
N ARG A 80 1.16 -14.48 0.80
CA ARG A 80 0.99 -15.59 -0.16
C ARG A 80 -0.41 -16.17 -0.18
N GLU A 81 -1.19 -16.02 0.89
CA GLU A 81 -2.60 -16.44 0.93
C GLU A 81 -3.51 -15.60 0.02
N PHE A 82 -3.12 -14.35 -0.27
CA PHE A 82 -3.94 -13.38 -1.01
C PHE A 82 -3.34 -12.92 -2.33
N GLY A 83 -2.08 -13.18 -2.53
CA GLY A 83 -1.36 -12.73 -3.71
C GLY A 83 -0.60 -13.85 -4.38
N GLN A 84 -0.20 -13.56 -5.59
CA GLN A 84 0.75 -14.34 -6.36
C GLN A 84 2.05 -13.56 -6.45
N GLY A 85 3.12 -14.23 -6.84
CA GLY A 85 4.39 -13.54 -6.98
C GLY A 85 5.48 -14.39 -7.55
N ILE A 86 6.59 -13.73 -7.78
CA ILE A 86 7.84 -14.29 -8.28
C ILE A 86 9.00 -13.95 -7.38
N ALA A 87 10.03 -14.77 -7.44
CA ALA A 87 11.34 -14.50 -6.87
C ALA A 87 12.43 -14.70 -7.92
N ALA A 88 13.43 -13.83 -7.89
CA ALA A 88 14.67 -13.98 -8.66
C ALA A 88 15.69 -14.76 -7.83
N ILE A 89 16.16 -15.89 -8.34
CA ILE A 89 17.11 -16.76 -7.66
C ILE A 89 18.37 -16.96 -8.50
N ASP A 90 19.54 -17.02 -7.86
CA ASP A 90 20.79 -17.33 -8.51
C ASP A 90 21.06 -18.86 -8.57
N GLU A 91 22.15 -19.24 -9.23
CA GLU A 91 22.55 -20.64 -9.44
C GLU A 91 22.73 -21.45 -8.15
N ILE A 92 23.06 -20.78 -7.04
CA ILE A 92 23.21 -21.43 -5.73
C ILE A 92 21.97 -21.28 -4.83
N GLY A 93 20.84 -20.83 -5.41
CA GLY A 93 19.54 -20.79 -4.75
C GLY A 93 19.38 -19.64 -3.76
N ARG A 94 20.17 -18.55 -3.85
CA ARG A 94 19.94 -17.32 -3.06
C ARG A 94 18.85 -16.50 -3.73
N ILE A 95 17.98 -15.92 -2.89
CA ILE A 95 16.95 -15.01 -3.36
C ILE A 95 17.54 -13.60 -3.50
N LEU A 96 17.51 -13.07 -4.70
CA LEU A 96 18.05 -11.76 -5.04
C LEU A 96 16.97 -10.69 -5.22
N GLY A 97 15.72 -11.10 -5.44
CA GLY A 97 14.60 -10.18 -5.56
C GLY A 97 13.26 -10.87 -5.52
N SER A 98 12.21 -10.08 -5.39
CA SER A 98 10.81 -10.53 -5.41
C SER A 98 9.92 -9.46 -6.01
N ALA A 99 8.74 -9.87 -6.49
CA ALA A 99 7.59 -9.02 -6.75
C ALA A 99 6.32 -9.84 -6.52
N MET A 100 5.32 -9.22 -5.89
CA MET A 100 4.01 -9.83 -5.68
C MET A 100 2.91 -8.92 -6.23
N TRP A 101 1.79 -9.52 -6.60
CA TRP A 101 0.58 -8.83 -7.01
C TRP A 101 -0.63 -9.44 -6.34
N PHE A 102 -1.62 -8.59 -6.06
CA PHE A 102 -2.81 -8.92 -5.28
C PHE A 102 -4.05 -8.49 -6.07
N PRO A 103 -4.61 -9.37 -6.93
CA PRO A 103 -5.85 -9.08 -7.63
C PRO A 103 -7.03 -9.10 -6.64
N TYR A 104 -7.83 -8.03 -6.64
CA TYR A 104 -9.06 -7.98 -5.84
C TYR A 104 -10.29 -8.33 -6.68
N ASP A 105 -10.29 -7.90 -7.93
CA ASP A 105 -11.32 -8.23 -8.92
C ASP A 105 -10.71 -8.23 -10.34
N ASP A 106 -11.55 -8.26 -11.35
CA ASP A 106 -11.09 -8.22 -12.76
C ASP A 106 -10.61 -6.82 -13.18
N ARG A 107 -10.87 -5.78 -12.39
CA ARG A 107 -10.58 -4.38 -12.72
C ARG A 107 -9.43 -3.78 -11.96
N PHE A 108 -9.10 -4.30 -10.78
CA PHE A 108 -8.10 -3.71 -9.89
C PHE A 108 -7.19 -4.73 -9.22
N ALA A 109 -5.92 -4.38 -9.12
CA ALA A 109 -4.92 -5.11 -8.33
C ALA A 109 -3.93 -4.16 -7.68
N THR A 110 -3.32 -4.58 -6.56
CA THR A 110 -2.13 -3.90 -6.04
C THR A 110 -0.86 -4.70 -6.36
N ILE A 111 0.27 -3.98 -6.47
CA ILE A 111 1.60 -4.56 -6.58
C ILE A 111 2.38 -4.19 -5.32
N GLY A 112 3.00 -5.19 -4.70
CA GLY A 112 3.79 -5.02 -3.49
C GLY A 112 4.96 -5.98 -3.41
N MET A 113 5.71 -5.92 -2.32
CA MET A 113 6.88 -6.77 -2.08
C MET A 113 7.88 -6.79 -3.24
N VAL A 114 7.98 -5.66 -3.96
CA VAL A 114 9.00 -5.46 -5.00
C VAL A 114 10.30 -5.13 -4.30
N ILE A 115 11.12 -6.14 -4.14
CA ILE A 115 12.40 -6.07 -3.44
C ILE A 115 13.51 -6.47 -4.42
N THR A 116 14.58 -5.68 -4.44
CA THR A 116 15.84 -6.06 -5.07
C THR A 116 16.94 -6.01 -4.03
N SER A 117 17.64 -7.12 -3.85
CA SER A 117 18.81 -7.14 -2.95
C SER A 117 19.84 -6.09 -3.40
N PRO A 118 20.69 -5.56 -2.50
CA PRO A 118 21.73 -4.62 -2.88
C PRO A 118 22.61 -5.09 -4.04
N ARG A 119 22.81 -6.40 -4.20
CA ARG A 119 23.58 -7.00 -5.32
C ARG A 119 22.86 -6.90 -6.66
N LEU A 120 21.54 -6.90 -6.67
CA LEU A 120 20.72 -6.84 -7.86
C LEU A 120 20.36 -5.40 -8.26
N GLN A 121 20.55 -4.44 -7.36
CA GLN A 121 20.31 -3.01 -7.61
C GLN A 121 21.27 -2.51 -8.70
N ALA A 122 20.86 -1.53 -9.49
CA ALA A 122 21.58 -0.91 -10.59
C ALA A 122 21.59 -1.67 -11.94
N ASN A 123 21.22 -2.95 -12.01
CA ASN A 123 21.24 -3.72 -13.25
C ASN A 123 19.87 -3.84 -13.96
N GLY A 124 18.92 -2.93 -13.67
CA GLY A 124 17.56 -2.98 -14.24
C GLY A 124 16.70 -4.15 -13.73
N ALA A 125 17.09 -4.79 -12.64
CA ALA A 125 16.38 -5.94 -12.08
C ALA A 125 14.98 -5.58 -11.56
N GLY A 126 14.81 -4.40 -10.96
CA GLY A 126 13.48 -3.93 -10.55
C GLY A 126 12.53 -3.80 -11.75
N GLN A 127 13.03 -3.32 -12.89
CA GLN A 127 12.24 -3.22 -14.12
C GLN A 127 11.90 -4.61 -14.68
N TRP A 128 12.83 -5.56 -14.60
CA TRP A 128 12.62 -6.95 -15.02
C TRP A 128 11.55 -7.64 -14.14
N LEU A 129 11.65 -7.56 -12.81
CA LEU A 129 10.64 -8.08 -11.88
C LEU A 129 9.26 -7.43 -12.11
N MET A 130 9.23 -6.13 -12.31
CA MET A 130 7.99 -5.41 -12.61
C MET A 130 7.40 -5.80 -13.96
N GLY A 131 8.22 -6.08 -14.97
CA GLY A 131 7.74 -6.59 -16.26
C GLY A 131 6.93 -7.87 -16.10
N HIS A 132 7.48 -8.84 -15.37
CA HIS A 132 6.76 -10.08 -15.06
C HIS A 132 5.46 -9.83 -14.26
N ALA A 133 5.50 -8.97 -13.25
CA ALA A 133 4.30 -8.66 -12.45
C ALA A 133 3.21 -8.00 -13.30
N LEU A 134 3.58 -7.03 -14.16
CA LEU A 134 2.65 -6.31 -15.02
C LEU A 134 1.97 -7.22 -16.05
N ASP A 135 2.68 -8.20 -16.59
CA ASP A 135 2.11 -9.18 -17.52
C ASP A 135 1.03 -10.04 -16.86
N GLN A 136 1.19 -10.38 -15.57
CA GLN A 136 0.22 -11.19 -14.81
C GLN A 136 -1.07 -10.45 -14.46
N VAL A 137 -1.02 -9.13 -14.36
CA VAL A 137 -2.17 -8.28 -14.01
C VAL A 137 -2.61 -7.40 -15.17
N ALA A 138 -2.24 -7.76 -16.39
CA ALA A 138 -2.58 -7.01 -17.60
C ALA A 138 -4.09 -6.78 -17.72
N GLY A 139 -4.48 -5.57 -18.13
CA GLY A 139 -5.88 -5.16 -18.30
C GLY A 139 -6.55 -4.63 -17.03
N ARG A 140 -5.88 -4.66 -15.87
CA ARG A 140 -6.38 -4.07 -14.62
C ARG A 140 -5.81 -2.68 -14.39
N ASN A 141 -6.54 -1.86 -13.66
CA ASN A 141 -5.99 -0.69 -12.99
C ASN A 141 -5.12 -1.15 -11.82
N LEU A 142 -3.98 -0.52 -11.64
CA LEU A 142 -3.00 -0.96 -10.66
C LEU A 142 -2.67 0.12 -9.64
N GLY A 143 -2.56 -0.29 -8.38
CA GLY A 143 -2.10 0.54 -7.28
C GLY A 143 -0.82 -0.02 -6.66
N LEU A 144 0.06 0.86 -6.17
CA LEU A 144 1.20 0.49 -5.34
C LEU A 144 1.62 1.63 -4.41
N ASN A 145 2.37 1.31 -3.38
CA ASN A 145 2.97 2.28 -2.47
C ASN A 145 4.49 2.27 -2.65
N ALA A 146 5.01 3.29 -3.33
CA ALA A 146 6.40 3.40 -3.74
C ALA A 146 7.28 3.99 -2.66
N THR A 147 8.36 3.31 -2.28
CA THR A 147 9.44 3.94 -1.50
C THR A 147 10.11 5.06 -2.30
N ARG A 148 10.81 5.97 -1.61
CA ARG A 148 11.54 7.06 -2.27
C ARG A 148 12.53 6.53 -3.32
N ALA A 149 13.23 5.45 -3.02
CA ALA A 149 14.22 4.83 -3.92
C ALA A 149 13.57 4.26 -5.20
N ALA A 150 12.39 3.65 -5.07
CA ALA A 150 11.71 2.97 -6.18
C ALA A 150 10.86 3.90 -7.08
N ARG A 151 10.59 5.15 -6.66
CA ARG A 151 9.69 6.06 -7.40
C ARG A 151 10.10 6.29 -8.86
N ARG A 152 11.41 6.40 -9.15
CA ARG A 152 11.89 6.59 -10.53
C ARG A 152 11.57 5.39 -11.42
N LEU A 153 11.68 4.18 -10.88
CA LEU A 153 11.31 2.96 -11.59
C LEU A 153 9.83 3.00 -11.97
N TYR A 154 8.94 3.27 -11.03
CA TYR A 154 7.50 3.26 -11.31
C TYR A 154 7.07 4.39 -12.26
N LEU A 155 7.67 5.58 -12.16
CA LEU A 155 7.46 6.65 -13.14
C LEU A 155 7.89 6.22 -14.55
N SER A 156 9.00 5.49 -14.71
CA SER A 156 9.44 4.97 -16.01
C SER A 156 8.53 3.87 -16.57
N LEU A 157 7.69 3.28 -15.73
CA LEU A 157 6.64 2.32 -16.08
C LEU A 157 5.25 2.97 -16.23
N ASN A 158 5.20 4.31 -16.32
CA ASN A 158 4.01 5.14 -16.49
C ASN A 158 3.04 5.15 -15.29
N PHE A 159 3.48 4.75 -14.10
CA PHE A 159 2.70 4.99 -12.90
C PHE A 159 2.64 6.48 -12.57
N VAL A 160 1.47 6.95 -12.18
CA VAL A 160 1.21 8.34 -11.78
C VAL A 160 1.18 8.43 -10.25
N ARG A 161 1.75 9.52 -9.69
CA ARG A 161 1.71 9.77 -8.24
C ARG A 161 0.33 10.27 -7.84
N GLU A 162 -0.14 9.79 -6.67
CA GLU A 162 -1.38 10.26 -6.07
C GLU A 162 -1.15 10.97 -4.73
N ALA A 163 -0.90 10.21 -3.66
CA ALA A 163 -0.79 10.75 -2.30
C ALA A 163 0.33 10.07 -1.49
N PRO A 164 0.89 10.74 -0.48
CA PRO A 164 1.78 10.10 0.48
C PRO A 164 1.00 9.18 1.43
N VAL A 165 1.68 8.14 1.91
CA VAL A 165 1.28 7.31 3.05
C VAL A 165 2.38 7.41 4.09
N PHE A 166 2.04 7.87 5.27
CA PHE A 166 2.96 8.07 6.39
C PHE A 166 2.98 6.82 7.25
N GLN A 167 4.16 6.26 7.45
CA GLN A 167 4.41 5.17 8.37
C GLN A 167 4.59 5.74 9.77
N CYS A 168 3.53 5.72 10.57
CA CYS A 168 3.54 6.14 11.96
C CYS A 168 3.89 4.94 12.83
N GLN A 169 4.95 5.02 13.64
CA GLN A 169 5.38 3.90 14.47
C GLN A 169 6.25 4.34 15.65
N GLY A 170 6.26 3.53 16.68
CA GLY A 170 7.09 3.73 17.86
C GLY A 170 6.75 2.75 18.97
N GLU A 171 7.35 2.93 20.12
CA GLU A 171 6.86 2.36 21.37
C GLU A 171 5.63 3.16 21.78
N ALA A 172 4.47 2.49 21.80
CA ALA A 172 3.21 3.15 22.07
C ALA A 172 3.18 3.69 23.50
N ILE A 173 2.67 4.89 23.66
CA ILE A 173 2.40 5.54 24.94
C ILE A 173 0.89 5.41 25.22
N ALA A 174 0.51 5.19 26.47
CA ALA A 174 -0.89 5.16 26.85
C ALA A 174 -1.59 6.45 26.37
N PRO A 175 -2.60 6.35 25.50
CA PRO A 175 -3.28 7.53 24.97
C PRO A 175 -4.04 8.24 26.08
N PRO A 176 -4.27 9.56 25.95
CA PRO A 176 -5.20 10.27 26.81
C PRO A 176 -6.62 9.71 26.64
N ASP A 177 -7.44 9.82 27.67
CA ASP A 177 -8.85 9.45 27.57
C ASP A 177 -9.53 10.21 26.43
N VAL A 178 -10.38 9.49 25.70
CA VAL A 178 -11.13 10.01 24.55
C VAL A 178 -12.62 9.86 24.82
N GLU A 179 -13.35 10.96 24.73
CA GLU A 179 -14.81 10.90 24.75
C GLU A 179 -15.31 10.25 23.45
N LEU A 180 -16.23 9.28 23.59
CA LEU A 180 -16.87 8.69 22.43
C LEU A 180 -17.76 9.72 21.73
N PRO A 181 -17.80 9.70 20.40
CA PRO A 181 -18.73 10.53 19.65
C PRO A 181 -20.18 10.31 20.10
N ALA A 182 -20.99 11.37 20.04
CA ALA A 182 -22.37 11.33 20.54
C ALA A 182 -23.18 10.17 19.95
N GLY A 183 -23.85 9.40 20.81
CA GLY A 183 -24.66 8.26 20.44
C GLY A 183 -23.88 7.05 19.94
N ALA A 184 -22.55 7.08 19.99
CA ALA A 184 -21.70 5.96 19.61
C ALA A 184 -21.38 5.06 20.82
N ALA A 185 -21.23 3.77 20.53
CA ALA A 185 -20.68 2.78 21.45
C ALA A 185 -19.59 1.99 20.72
N ILE A 186 -18.56 1.53 21.44
CA ILE A 186 -17.54 0.63 20.91
C ILE A 186 -17.72 -0.76 21.47
N ARG A 187 -17.41 -1.78 20.65
CA ARG A 187 -17.38 -3.17 21.04
C ARG A 187 -16.33 -3.98 20.24
N PRO A 188 -15.93 -5.15 20.69
CA PRO A 188 -15.11 -6.07 19.88
C PRO A 188 -15.81 -6.44 18.57
N VAL A 189 -14.99 -6.75 17.56
CA VAL A 189 -15.42 -7.39 16.29
C VAL A 189 -15.76 -8.85 16.57
N GLU A 190 -16.90 -9.31 16.03
CA GLU A 190 -17.34 -10.69 16.04
C GLU A 190 -17.43 -11.24 14.61
N ALA A 191 -17.50 -12.57 14.44
CA ALA A 191 -17.48 -13.19 13.12
C ALA A 191 -18.67 -12.77 12.25
N GLU A 192 -19.81 -12.51 12.86
CA GLU A 192 -21.07 -12.09 12.25
C GLU A 192 -21.01 -10.67 11.66
N ASP A 193 -20.02 -9.88 12.05
CA ASP A 193 -19.85 -8.51 11.58
C ASP A 193 -19.20 -8.42 10.17
N LEU A 194 -18.74 -9.54 9.63
CA LEU A 194 -17.96 -9.57 8.38
C LEU A 194 -18.67 -8.85 7.22
N GLU A 195 -19.96 -9.10 7.03
CA GLU A 195 -20.72 -8.49 5.91
C GLU A 195 -20.78 -6.96 6.04
N ALA A 196 -21.07 -6.46 7.25
CA ALA A 196 -21.17 -5.03 7.50
C ALA A 196 -19.78 -4.33 7.44
N ILE A 197 -18.73 -4.99 7.93
CA ILE A 197 -17.34 -4.53 7.81
C ILE A 197 -16.92 -4.48 6.35
N ALA A 198 -17.22 -5.53 5.56
CA ALA A 198 -16.88 -5.62 4.16
C ALA A 198 -17.58 -4.54 3.32
N GLU A 199 -18.84 -4.24 3.60
CA GLU A 199 -19.55 -3.15 2.92
C GLU A 199 -18.96 -1.78 3.25
N LEU A 200 -18.64 -1.51 4.53
CA LEU A 200 -18.00 -0.27 4.94
C LEU A 200 -16.62 -0.11 4.27
N ASP A 201 -15.83 -1.18 4.24
CA ASP A 201 -14.52 -1.22 3.61
C ASP A 201 -14.61 -1.05 2.09
N ARG A 202 -15.54 -1.71 1.43
CA ARG A 202 -15.77 -1.59 -0.02
C ARG A 202 -16.06 -0.14 -0.43
N VAL A 203 -16.85 0.58 0.37
CA VAL A 203 -17.12 2.00 0.12
C VAL A 203 -15.87 2.85 0.31
N ALA A 204 -15.03 2.54 1.31
CA ALA A 204 -13.82 3.30 1.63
C ALA A 204 -12.65 2.99 0.69
N PHE A 205 -12.45 1.71 0.36
CA PHE A 205 -11.31 1.23 -0.42
C PHE A 205 -11.59 1.28 -1.94
N GLY A 206 -12.83 1.06 -2.35
CA GLY A 206 -13.27 1.15 -3.74
C GLY A 206 -13.43 -0.18 -4.48
N THR A 207 -13.05 -1.31 -3.85
CA THR A 207 -13.28 -2.65 -4.38
C THR A 207 -13.55 -3.66 -3.26
N ASP A 208 -14.06 -4.84 -3.59
CA ASP A 208 -14.34 -5.89 -2.62
C ASP A 208 -13.06 -6.57 -2.13
N ARG A 209 -12.88 -6.58 -0.80
CA ARG A 209 -11.78 -7.27 -0.10
C ARG A 209 -12.30 -8.25 0.95
N THR A 210 -13.53 -8.71 0.81
CA THR A 210 -14.18 -9.61 1.80
C THR A 210 -13.32 -10.82 2.18
N PRO A 211 -12.68 -11.56 1.25
CA PRO A 211 -11.82 -12.69 1.63
C PRO A 211 -10.62 -12.25 2.50
N LEU A 212 -10.01 -11.11 2.19
CA LEU A 212 -8.91 -10.55 2.98
C LEU A 212 -9.39 -10.15 4.38
N LEU A 213 -10.54 -9.48 4.48
CA LEU A 213 -11.13 -9.06 5.76
C LEU A 213 -11.50 -10.25 6.63
N ALA A 214 -12.13 -11.28 6.07
CA ALA A 214 -12.44 -12.51 6.77
C ALA A 214 -11.19 -13.13 7.40
N ARG A 215 -10.10 -13.21 6.65
CA ARG A 215 -8.83 -13.75 7.15
C ARG A 215 -8.17 -12.85 8.19
N LEU A 216 -8.25 -11.52 8.00
CA LEU A 216 -7.74 -10.56 8.99
C LEU A 216 -8.50 -10.68 10.32
N MET A 217 -9.82 -10.79 10.27
CA MET A 217 -10.65 -10.93 11.48
C MET A 217 -10.25 -12.15 12.32
N THR A 218 -9.87 -13.27 11.69
CA THR A 218 -9.42 -14.47 12.43
C THR A 218 -8.06 -14.30 13.12
N ASN A 219 -7.22 -13.33 12.68
CA ASN A 219 -5.84 -13.15 13.15
C ASN A 219 -5.62 -11.81 13.84
N SER A 220 -6.66 -11.03 14.04
CA SER A 220 -6.60 -9.69 14.62
C SER A 220 -7.52 -9.55 15.80
N LYS A 221 -7.18 -8.67 16.73
CA LYS A 221 -8.17 -8.06 17.59
C LYS A 221 -8.84 -6.93 16.83
N GLY A 222 -10.16 -6.90 16.82
CA GLY A 222 -10.94 -5.87 16.14
C GLY A 222 -11.77 -5.04 17.10
N VAL A 223 -11.97 -3.77 16.76
CA VAL A 223 -12.84 -2.83 17.47
C VAL A 223 -13.80 -2.22 16.47
N LEU A 224 -15.08 -2.20 16.81
CA LEU A 224 -16.15 -1.55 16.07
C LEU A 224 -16.66 -0.33 16.81
N LEU A 225 -17.07 0.68 16.04
CA LEU A 225 -17.93 1.76 16.53
C LEU A 225 -19.31 1.59 15.91
N VAL A 226 -20.32 1.54 16.78
CA VAL A 226 -21.73 1.38 16.40
C VAL A 226 -22.51 2.62 16.82
N ARG A 227 -23.34 3.15 15.90
CA ARG A 227 -24.24 4.28 16.17
C ARG A 227 -25.60 3.99 15.56
N GLY A 228 -26.66 4.06 16.38
CA GLY A 228 -28.02 3.75 15.93
C GLY A 228 -28.16 2.34 15.34
N GLY A 229 -27.43 1.36 15.87
CA GLY A 229 -27.45 -0.05 15.40
C GLY A 229 -26.64 -0.31 14.12
N ARG A 230 -25.95 0.69 13.57
CA ARG A 230 -25.11 0.54 12.35
C ARG A 230 -23.63 0.67 12.70
N ILE A 231 -22.80 -0.14 12.04
CA ILE A 231 -21.33 -0.02 12.11
C ILE A 231 -20.90 1.17 11.26
N GLU A 232 -20.23 2.14 11.85
CA GLU A 232 -19.74 3.36 11.18
C GLU A 232 -18.22 3.47 11.18
N ALA A 233 -17.54 2.69 12.04
CA ALA A 233 -16.09 2.56 11.98
C ALA A 233 -15.64 1.18 12.45
N PHE A 234 -14.47 0.75 11.97
CA PHE A 234 -13.77 -0.42 12.50
C PHE A 234 -12.27 -0.26 12.39
N SER A 235 -11.57 -1.04 13.22
CA SER A 235 -10.12 -1.20 13.17
C SER A 235 -9.76 -2.64 13.48
N LEU A 236 -8.67 -3.12 12.87
CA LEU A 236 -8.09 -4.43 13.17
C LEU A 236 -6.63 -4.25 13.59
N CYS A 237 -6.20 -4.98 14.62
CA CYS A 237 -4.83 -4.98 15.11
C CYS A 237 -4.27 -6.40 15.13
N ARG A 238 -3.10 -6.61 14.52
CA ARG A 238 -2.45 -7.92 14.42
C ARG A 238 -0.95 -7.85 14.65
N ARG A 239 -0.36 -9.00 14.95
CA ARG A 239 1.10 -9.14 14.94
C ARG A 239 1.65 -8.85 13.54
N PHE A 240 2.71 -8.04 13.46
CA PHE A 240 3.36 -7.68 12.21
C PHE A 240 4.78 -7.15 12.49
N GLY A 241 5.76 -7.60 11.72
CA GLY A 241 7.12 -7.13 11.83
C GLY A 241 7.66 -7.22 13.25
N ARG A 242 8.10 -6.09 13.81
CA ARG A 242 8.69 -6.00 15.14
C ARG A 242 7.68 -6.00 16.30
N GLY A 243 6.40 -5.88 16.01
CA GLY A 243 5.37 -5.78 17.05
C GLY A 243 3.97 -5.99 16.48
N HIS A 244 3.14 -4.95 16.52
CA HIS A 244 1.78 -4.98 16.00
C HIS A 244 1.55 -3.86 14.99
N VAL A 245 0.59 -4.07 14.09
CA VAL A 245 0.08 -3.06 13.16
C VAL A 245 -1.42 -2.90 13.36
N VAL A 246 -1.88 -1.65 13.44
CA VAL A 246 -3.30 -1.29 13.39
C VAL A 246 -3.65 -0.96 11.94
N GLY A 247 -4.46 -1.80 11.34
CA GLY A 247 -4.93 -1.66 9.96
C GLY A 247 -5.61 -2.93 9.43
N PRO A 248 -6.71 -2.76 8.64
CA PRO A 248 -7.25 -1.49 8.19
C PRO A 248 -7.96 -0.72 9.32
N VAL A 249 -8.02 0.60 9.17
CA VAL A 249 -8.93 1.46 9.93
C VAL A 249 -9.82 2.17 8.93
N VAL A 250 -11.11 1.95 9.04
CA VAL A 250 -12.13 2.61 8.20
C VAL A 250 -13.10 3.33 9.12
N ALA A 251 -13.40 4.58 8.82
CA ALA A 251 -14.28 5.40 9.62
C ALA A 251 -14.92 6.53 8.78
N VAL A 252 -16.00 7.12 9.29
CA VAL A 252 -16.70 8.24 8.66
C VAL A 252 -16.10 9.57 9.06
N SER A 253 -15.49 9.65 10.26
CA SER A 253 -14.88 10.86 10.80
C SER A 253 -13.59 10.58 11.56
N ASP A 254 -12.78 11.63 11.77
CA ASP A 254 -11.55 11.55 12.57
C ASP A 254 -11.85 11.10 14.01
N ALA A 255 -12.95 11.55 14.59
CA ALA A 255 -13.36 11.17 15.95
C ALA A 255 -13.73 9.67 16.02
N ASP A 256 -14.43 9.14 15.02
CA ASP A 256 -14.75 7.72 14.94
C ASP A 256 -13.48 6.86 14.72
N ALA A 257 -12.54 7.33 13.88
CA ALA A 257 -11.24 6.67 13.68
C ALA A 257 -10.42 6.62 14.98
N ILE A 258 -10.37 7.73 15.72
CA ILE A 258 -9.72 7.80 17.03
C ILE A 258 -10.37 6.81 18.00
N ALA A 259 -11.71 6.79 18.08
CA ALA A 259 -12.44 5.92 18.98
C ALA A 259 -12.12 4.43 18.79
N VAL A 260 -11.94 3.98 17.53
CA VAL A 260 -11.63 2.57 17.26
C VAL A 260 -10.13 2.27 17.34
N VAL A 261 -9.23 3.24 17.20
CA VAL A 261 -7.77 3.04 17.35
C VAL A 261 -7.33 3.12 18.81
N HIS A 262 -7.99 3.94 19.63
CA HIS A 262 -7.66 4.18 21.04
C HIS A 262 -7.48 2.88 21.87
N PRO A 263 -8.39 1.87 21.81
CA PRO A 263 -8.21 0.64 22.58
C PRO A 263 -6.94 -0.14 22.19
N HIS A 264 -6.56 -0.12 20.94
CA HIS A 264 -5.32 -0.78 20.49
C HIS A 264 -4.06 -0.06 20.99
N ALA A 265 -4.06 1.29 20.96
CA ALA A 265 -2.95 2.06 21.51
C ALA A 265 -2.79 1.86 23.01
N LEU A 266 -3.90 1.79 23.73
CA LEU A 266 -3.92 1.51 25.17
C LEU A 266 -3.41 0.10 25.49
N GLU A 267 -3.89 -0.91 24.78
CA GLU A 267 -3.47 -2.32 24.97
C GLU A 267 -1.98 -2.53 24.71
N HIS A 268 -1.42 -1.79 23.75
CA HIS A 268 -0.02 -1.94 23.35
C HIS A 268 0.90 -0.88 23.95
N ALA A 269 0.47 -0.12 24.96
CA ALA A 269 1.35 0.81 25.68
C ALA A 269 2.60 0.11 26.20
N GLY A 270 3.77 0.70 25.96
CA GLY A 270 5.08 0.11 26.25
C GLY A 270 5.57 -0.92 25.21
N SER A 271 4.84 -1.09 24.10
CA SER A 271 5.21 -2.05 23.04
C SER A 271 5.26 -1.37 21.68
N PHE A 272 5.97 -1.99 20.73
CA PHE A 272 6.05 -1.46 19.36
C PHE A 272 4.71 -1.58 18.64
N LEU A 273 4.20 -0.43 18.18
CA LEU A 273 2.98 -0.32 17.40
C LEU A 273 3.26 0.45 16.10
N ARG A 274 2.57 0.08 15.02
CA ARG A 274 2.63 0.72 13.70
C ARG A 274 1.24 0.97 13.15
N LEU A 275 1.12 2.06 12.39
CA LEU A 275 -0.05 2.40 11.62
C LEU A 275 0.39 3.17 10.37
N ASP A 276 -0.08 2.75 9.18
CA ASP A 276 0.25 3.40 7.91
C ASP A 276 -0.95 4.22 7.44
N THR A 277 -0.84 5.57 7.47
CA THR A 277 -1.96 6.49 7.23
C THR A 277 -1.69 7.52 6.13
N ARG A 278 -2.73 8.04 5.51
CA ARG A 278 -2.66 9.21 4.61
C ARG A 278 -2.87 10.54 5.34
N GLU A 279 -3.30 10.50 6.60
CA GLU A 279 -3.54 11.68 7.42
C GLU A 279 -2.22 12.22 7.98
N LYS A 280 -1.75 13.34 7.44
CA LYS A 280 -0.51 14.01 7.88
C LYS A 280 -0.76 15.03 8.99
N VAL A 281 -1.91 15.66 8.95
CA VAL A 281 -2.31 16.76 9.84
C VAL A 281 -3.76 16.54 10.29
N GLY A 282 -4.17 17.24 11.34
CA GLY A 282 -5.51 17.14 11.90
C GLY A 282 -5.56 16.30 13.16
N ILE A 283 -6.74 16.18 13.73
CA ILE A 283 -6.91 15.60 15.07
C ILE A 283 -6.51 14.11 15.13
N PHE A 284 -6.69 13.36 14.03
CA PHE A 284 -6.26 11.97 13.98
C PHE A 284 -4.73 11.86 14.00
N ALA A 285 -4.01 12.66 13.20
CA ALA A 285 -2.55 12.66 13.19
C ALA A 285 -1.96 13.14 14.54
N ASP A 286 -2.58 14.15 15.16
CA ASP A 286 -2.21 14.64 16.49
C ASP A 286 -2.45 13.57 17.57
N PHE A 287 -3.53 12.80 17.45
CA PHE A 287 -3.79 11.67 18.34
C PHE A 287 -2.70 10.60 18.21
N LEU A 288 -2.33 10.18 16.98
CA LEU A 288 -1.24 9.21 16.76
C LEU A 288 0.08 9.69 17.37
N SER A 289 0.41 10.97 17.19
CA SER A 289 1.61 11.57 17.77
C SER A 289 1.61 11.49 19.30
N ARG A 290 0.46 11.76 19.94
CA ARG A 290 0.29 11.64 21.40
C ARG A 290 0.35 10.19 21.89
N CYS A 291 0.03 9.23 21.04
CA CYS A 291 0.23 7.80 21.32
C CYS A 291 1.68 7.34 21.14
N GLY A 292 2.64 8.23 20.88
CA GLY A 292 4.04 7.85 20.62
C GLY A 292 4.31 7.34 19.21
N LEU A 293 3.32 7.40 18.31
CA LEU A 293 3.42 6.93 16.93
C LEU A 293 3.83 8.08 16.01
N ALA A 294 5.08 8.51 16.11
CA ALA A 294 5.62 9.55 15.23
C ALA A 294 5.77 9.04 13.79
N VAL A 295 5.74 9.96 12.82
CA VAL A 295 6.05 9.63 11.42
C VAL A 295 7.52 9.21 11.32
N PHE A 296 7.75 7.95 11.02
CA PHE A 296 9.08 7.37 10.85
C PHE A 296 9.59 7.51 9.41
N ASP A 297 8.73 7.21 8.42
CA ASP A 297 9.01 7.29 7.00
C ASP A 297 7.71 7.50 6.22
N PHE A 298 7.80 7.67 4.91
CA PHE A 298 6.64 7.73 4.04
C PHE A 298 6.91 7.07 2.69
N VAL A 299 5.85 6.50 2.13
CA VAL A 299 5.80 6.01 0.76
C VAL A 299 4.83 6.86 -0.06
N THR A 300 4.81 6.68 -1.36
CA THR A 300 3.91 7.41 -2.25
C THR A 300 2.98 6.42 -2.93
N THR A 301 1.67 6.56 -2.73
CA THR A 301 0.67 5.86 -3.54
C THR A 301 0.81 6.28 -4.99
N MET A 302 0.90 5.30 -5.88
CA MET A 302 0.96 5.50 -7.33
C MET A 302 0.01 4.54 -8.02
N SER A 303 -0.56 4.95 -9.15
CA SER A 303 -1.48 4.14 -9.97
C SER A 303 -1.05 4.06 -11.42
N LEU A 304 -1.46 2.99 -12.08
CA LEU A 304 -1.39 2.80 -13.53
C LEU A 304 -2.79 2.44 -14.03
N GLY A 305 -3.30 3.19 -14.98
CA GLY A 305 -4.71 3.20 -15.38
C GLY A 305 -5.49 4.26 -14.62
N ASP A 306 -6.71 3.94 -14.17
CA ASP A 306 -7.53 4.85 -13.38
C ASP A 306 -6.90 5.11 -12.00
N PRO A 307 -7.11 6.31 -11.43
CA PRO A 307 -6.65 6.62 -10.08
C PRO A 307 -7.19 5.61 -9.04
N TRP A 308 -6.32 5.15 -8.16
CA TRP A 308 -6.73 4.30 -7.04
C TRP A 308 -7.52 5.08 -5.98
N LEU A 309 -7.06 6.29 -5.68
CA LEU A 309 -7.71 7.12 -4.67
C LEU A 309 -8.89 7.89 -5.30
N PRO A 310 -10.00 8.06 -4.55
CA PRO A 310 -11.12 8.87 -5.03
C PRO A 310 -10.67 10.30 -5.25
N SER A 311 -11.20 10.94 -6.31
CA SER A 311 -10.89 12.33 -6.63
C SER A 311 -11.22 13.26 -5.46
N PRO A 312 -10.30 14.22 -5.13
CA PRO A 312 -10.59 15.26 -4.15
C PRO A 312 -11.70 16.17 -4.70
N GLY A 313 -12.93 16.00 -4.30
CA GLY A 313 -14.05 16.84 -4.77
C GLY A 313 -15.40 16.13 -4.84
N GLY A 314 -15.46 14.84 -4.58
CA GLY A 314 -16.71 14.13 -4.31
C GLY A 314 -17.28 14.66 -2.98
N GLN A 315 -18.60 14.91 -2.95
CA GLN A 315 -19.36 15.52 -1.86
C GLN A 315 -18.74 15.28 -0.49
N VAL A 316 -18.45 16.38 0.23
CA VAL A 316 -18.14 16.43 1.65
C VAL A 316 -19.42 15.99 2.41
N GLY A 317 -19.61 14.69 2.51
CA GLY A 317 -20.70 14.03 3.23
C GLY A 317 -20.11 12.84 3.98
N HIS A 318 -20.79 12.33 4.97
CA HIS A 318 -20.42 11.21 5.85
C HIS A 318 -20.09 9.90 5.08
N ARG A 319 -19.10 9.95 4.17
CA ARG A 319 -18.63 8.78 3.45
C ARG A 319 -17.44 8.18 4.19
N PRO A 320 -17.44 6.87 4.47
CA PRO A 320 -16.30 6.22 5.08
C PRO A 320 -15.05 6.35 4.20
N LYS A 321 -13.90 6.52 4.84
CA LYS A 321 -12.57 6.52 4.21
C LYS A 321 -11.61 5.60 4.96
N THR A 322 -10.56 5.17 4.29
CA THR A 322 -9.47 4.40 4.88
C THR A 322 -8.51 5.33 5.62
N TYR A 323 -8.53 5.30 6.94
CA TYR A 323 -7.60 6.03 7.83
C TYR A 323 -6.26 5.32 7.98
N ALA A 324 -6.26 3.99 7.98
CA ALA A 324 -5.03 3.21 7.97
C ALA A 324 -5.13 2.03 7.02
N LEU A 325 -4.01 1.74 6.35
CA LEU A 325 -3.90 0.63 5.41
C LEU A 325 -3.81 -0.71 6.15
N VAL A 326 -4.23 -1.81 5.50
CA VAL A 326 -3.90 -3.17 5.94
C VAL A 326 -2.39 -3.36 6.01
N SER A 327 -1.71 -2.93 4.97
CA SER A 327 -0.26 -2.83 4.81
C SER A 327 0.06 -2.02 3.56
N GLN A 328 1.32 -1.63 3.38
CA GLN A 328 1.73 -0.92 2.16
C GLN A 328 1.61 -1.77 0.89
N ALA A 329 1.53 -3.10 0.99
CA ALA A 329 1.35 -4.00 -0.15
C ALA A 329 -0.12 -4.23 -0.52
N LEU A 330 -1.02 -4.20 0.48
CA LEU A 330 -2.42 -4.57 0.33
C LEU A 330 -3.39 -3.36 0.32
N GLY A 331 -2.90 -2.18 0.65
CA GLY A 331 -3.74 -0.98 0.72
C GLY A 331 -4.61 -0.86 1.96
#